data_c49b546dff78f0315dc3caeab7e88488
#
_entry.id   c49b546dff78f0315dc3caeab7e88488
#
_cell.length_a   1.000
_cell.length_b   1.000
_cell.length_c   1.000
_cell.angle_alpha   90.00
_cell.angle_beta   90.00
_cell.angle_gamma   90.00
#
_symmetry.space_group_name_H-M   'P 1'
#
loop_
_entity.id
_entity.type
_entity.pdbx_description
1 polymer ?
#
loop_
_entity_poly.entity_id
_entity_poly.type
_entity_poly.pdbx_seq_one_letter_code
_entity_poly.pdbx_strand_id
1 'polypeptide(L)'
;AFQHWVYTHPDDAADPVACDAAWDGLWARFMPGVDWSGFEAERTTGRHRKLHIFHVPFYYVEYGLAQVGALQVWRNALRDQGQAVATYRDALKLGGTRSLPELYRAAGAEFRFDEPMLRDLVDLIETTLEQLDAAGQ
;
A
#
# COMPACT_ATOMS: atom_id res chain seq x y z
N ALA A 1 -8.11 3.76 5.48
CA ALA A 1 -8.49 4.90 6.32
C ALA A 1 -9.95 5.31 6.09
N PHE A 2 -10.39 5.70 4.86
CA PHE A 2 -11.75 6.22 4.63
C PHE A 2 -12.86 5.24 5.03
N GLN A 3 -12.79 3.98 4.60
CA GLN A 3 -13.78 2.97 4.98
C GLN A 3 -13.85 2.77 6.51
N HIS A 4 -12.71 2.82 7.20
CA HIS A 4 -12.69 2.77 8.66
C HIS A 4 -13.44 3.97 9.26
N TRP A 5 -13.21 5.18 8.74
CA TRP A 5 -13.93 6.37 9.17
C TRP A 5 -15.45 6.21 8.98
N VAL A 6 -15.90 5.74 7.81
CA VAL A 6 -17.32 5.48 7.52
C VAL A 6 -17.95 4.57 8.57
N TYR A 7 -17.31 3.47 8.91
CA TYR A 7 -17.87 2.50 9.86
C TYR A 7 -17.78 2.93 11.33
N THR A 8 -16.91 3.87 11.65
CA THR A 8 -16.79 4.42 13.01
C THR A 8 -17.62 5.70 13.22
N HIS A 9 -18.12 6.32 12.14
CA HIS A 9 -18.95 7.53 12.16
C HIS A 9 -20.19 7.35 11.27
N PRO A 10 -21.08 6.40 11.60
CA PRO A 10 -22.18 6.03 10.71
C PRO A 10 -23.18 7.17 10.46
N ASP A 11 -23.39 8.04 11.44
CA ASP A 11 -24.30 9.17 11.30
C ASP A 11 -23.74 10.24 10.36
N ASP A 12 -22.47 10.60 10.52
CA ASP A 12 -21.79 11.54 9.63
C ASP A 12 -21.61 10.97 8.21
N ALA A 13 -21.38 9.65 8.11
CA ALA A 13 -21.18 8.97 6.83
C ALA A 13 -22.47 8.87 5.99
N ALA A 14 -23.63 9.18 6.56
CA ALA A 14 -24.89 9.34 5.84
C ALA A 14 -24.95 10.68 5.07
N ASP A 15 -24.12 11.66 5.43
CA ASP A 15 -24.01 12.95 4.75
C ASP A 15 -22.87 12.92 3.69
N PRO A 16 -23.19 13.13 2.39
CA PRO A 16 -22.18 13.20 1.35
C PRO A 16 -21.14 14.31 1.58
N VAL A 17 -21.52 15.44 2.18
CA VAL A 17 -20.61 16.57 2.44
C VAL A 17 -19.60 16.19 3.53
N ALA A 18 -20.04 15.53 4.60
CA ALA A 18 -19.14 15.00 5.63
C ALA A 18 -18.20 13.93 5.07
N CYS A 19 -18.68 13.07 4.19
CA CYS A 19 -17.84 12.09 3.47
C CYS A 19 -16.77 12.76 2.62
N ASP A 20 -17.11 13.82 1.88
CA ASP A 20 -16.17 14.56 1.05
C ASP A 20 -15.09 15.25 1.92
N ALA A 21 -15.49 15.86 3.03
CA ALA A 21 -14.56 16.48 3.97
C ALA A 21 -13.61 15.45 4.60
N ALA A 22 -14.12 14.31 5.03
CA ALA A 22 -13.29 13.23 5.57
C ALA A 22 -12.29 12.68 4.54
N TRP A 23 -12.73 12.48 3.29
CA TRP A 23 -11.87 12.06 2.21
C TRP A 23 -10.78 13.08 1.91
N ASP A 24 -11.12 14.36 1.85
CA ASP A 24 -10.19 15.45 1.60
C ASP A 24 -9.10 15.55 2.69
N GLY A 25 -9.51 15.44 3.96
CA GLY A 25 -8.57 15.41 5.08
C GLY A 25 -7.59 14.23 5.02
N LEU A 26 -8.03 13.08 4.52
CA LEU A 26 -7.13 11.92 4.29
C LEU A 26 -6.16 12.19 3.15
N TRP A 27 -6.58 12.84 2.06
CA TRP A 27 -5.67 13.26 0.99
C TRP A 27 -4.59 14.22 1.50
N ALA A 28 -4.99 15.25 2.26
CA ALA A 28 -4.04 16.19 2.85
C ALA A 28 -3.02 15.49 3.76
N ARG A 29 -3.45 14.46 4.50
CA ARG A 29 -2.59 13.69 5.40
C ARG A 29 -1.61 12.77 4.68
N PHE A 30 -2.08 12.03 3.66
CA PHE A 30 -1.31 10.94 3.05
C PHE A 30 -0.64 11.33 1.73
N MET A 31 -0.99 12.47 1.16
CA MET A 31 -0.44 12.97 -0.11
C MET A 31 -0.04 14.46 0.00
N PRO A 32 0.79 14.84 1.01
CA PRO A 32 1.09 16.25 1.28
C PRO A 32 1.90 16.94 0.18
N GLY A 33 2.59 16.17 -0.68
CA GLY A 33 3.43 16.72 -1.76
C GLY A 33 2.71 16.95 -3.08
N VAL A 34 1.40 16.66 -3.17
CA VAL A 34 0.65 16.82 -4.42
C VAL A 34 -0.06 18.16 -4.42
N ASP A 35 0.28 19.01 -5.41
CA ASP A 35 -0.43 20.27 -5.64
C ASP A 35 -1.77 20.00 -6.35
N TRP A 36 -2.85 20.39 -5.69
CA TRP A 36 -4.23 20.27 -6.18
C TRP A 36 -4.85 21.62 -6.54
N SER A 37 -4.05 22.68 -6.68
CA SER A 37 -4.56 24.02 -7.02
C SER A 37 -5.36 23.97 -8.33
N GLY A 38 -6.63 24.40 -8.26
CA GLY A 38 -7.59 24.35 -9.37
C GLY A 38 -8.29 23.01 -9.57
N PHE A 39 -7.99 21.99 -8.74
CA PHE A 39 -8.60 20.65 -8.80
C PHE A 39 -9.13 20.21 -7.42
N GLU A 40 -9.50 21.18 -6.58
CA GLU A 40 -9.98 20.91 -5.22
C GLU A 40 -11.26 20.06 -5.22
N ALA A 41 -12.17 20.33 -6.17
CA ALA A 41 -13.40 19.56 -6.30
C ALA A 41 -13.14 18.09 -6.67
N GLU A 42 -12.22 17.83 -7.58
CA GLU A 42 -11.83 16.48 -8.01
C GLU A 42 -11.12 15.73 -6.89
N ARG A 43 -10.30 16.41 -6.09
CA ARG A 43 -9.66 15.84 -4.90
C ARG A 43 -10.73 15.43 -3.89
N THR A 44 -11.61 16.34 -3.53
CA THR A 44 -12.64 16.15 -2.51
C THR A 44 -13.62 15.04 -2.88
N THR A 45 -14.03 14.95 -4.15
CA THR A 45 -14.98 13.92 -4.63
C THR A 45 -14.30 12.65 -5.15
N GLY A 46 -12.99 12.55 -5.07
CA GLY A 46 -12.20 11.46 -5.63
C GLY A 46 -12.58 10.05 -5.15
N ARG A 47 -13.28 9.94 -4.00
CA ARG A 47 -13.81 8.66 -3.49
C ARG A 47 -14.82 8.01 -4.44
N HIS A 48 -15.58 8.81 -5.20
CA HIS A 48 -16.65 8.31 -6.08
C HIS A 48 -16.14 7.37 -7.18
N ARG A 49 -14.91 7.52 -7.64
CA ARG A 49 -14.28 6.66 -8.65
C ARG A 49 -13.60 5.41 -8.08
N LYS A 50 -13.66 5.22 -6.76
CA LYS A 50 -13.00 4.09 -6.07
C LYS A 50 -13.97 2.92 -5.89
N LEU A 51 -14.11 2.11 -6.93
CA LEU A 51 -15.00 0.96 -6.98
C LEU A 51 -14.97 0.10 -5.69
N HIS A 52 -13.79 -0.17 -5.18
CA HIS A 52 -13.59 -1.03 -4.01
C HIS A 52 -14.26 -0.50 -2.74
N ILE A 53 -14.40 0.82 -2.59
CA ILE A 53 -15.11 1.40 -1.43
C ILE A 53 -16.56 0.92 -1.38
N PHE A 54 -17.21 0.81 -2.55
CA PHE A 54 -18.63 0.57 -2.67
C PHE A 54 -18.98 -0.92 -2.89
N HIS A 55 -18.14 -1.66 -3.58
CA HIS A 55 -18.43 -3.01 -4.02
C HIS A 55 -17.72 -4.10 -3.21
N VAL A 56 -16.53 -3.82 -2.69
CA VAL A 56 -15.71 -4.79 -1.95
C VAL A 56 -15.05 -4.13 -0.74
N PRO A 57 -15.82 -3.90 0.34
CA PRO A 57 -15.34 -3.22 1.53
C PRO A 57 -14.03 -3.81 2.06
N PHE A 58 -13.11 -2.93 2.46
CA PHE A 58 -11.79 -3.27 3.00
C PHE A 58 -10.82 -4.00 2.06
N TYR A 59 -11.18 -4.28 0.82
CA TYR A 59 -10.32 -4.96 -0.15
C TYR A 59 -9.00 -4.20 -0.39
N TYR A 60 -8.99 -2.88 -0.28
CA TYR A 60 -7.77 -2.07 -0.52
C TYR A 60 -6.58 -2.45 0.37
N VAL A 61 -6.78 -3.06 1.52
CA VAL A 61 -5.69 -3.52 2.37
C VAL A 61 -4.81 -4.55 1.66
N GLU A 62 -5.38 -5.34 0.76
CA GLU A 62 -4.63 -6.38 0.03
C GLU A 62 -3.54 -5.79 -0.87
N TYR A 63 -3.76 -4.61 -1.44
CA TYR A 63 -2.71 -3.91 -2.20
C TYR A 63 -1.54 -3.49 -1.30
N GLY A 64 -1.83 -3.03 -0.08
CA GLY A 64 -0.79 -2.72 0.90
C GLY A 64 -0.01 -3.97 1.32
N LEU A 65 -0.71 -5.07 1.58
CA LEU A 65 -0.08 -6.35 1.88
C LEU A 65 0.83 -6.78 0.73
N ALA A 66 0.33 -6.78 -0.50
CA ALA A 66 1.09 -7.15 -1.68
C ALA A 66 2.36 -6.29 -1.86
N GLN A 67 2.27 -4.96 -1.65
CA GLN A 67 3.42 -4.07 -1.74
C GLN A 67 4.48 -4.39 -0.69
N VAL A 68 4.09 -4.62 0.56
CA VAL A 68 5.03 -5.01 1.62
C VAL A 68 5.73 -6.32 1.28
N GLY A 69 5.01 -7.30 0.72
CA GLY A 69 5.61 -8.55 0.23
C GLY A 69 6.58 -8.32 -0.92
N ALA A 70 6.19 -7.53 -1.92
CA ALA A 70 7.02 -7.22 -3.08
C ALA A 70 8.33 -6.51 -2.70
N LEU A 71 8.27 -5.54 -1.80
CA LEU A 71 9.46 -4.82 -1.31
C LEU A 71 10.42 -5.75 -0.57
N GLN A 72 9.93 -6.71 0.20
CA GLN A 72 10.80 -7.70 0.85
C GLN A 72 11.49 -8.63 -0.17
N VAL A 73 10.75 -9.09 -1.19
CA VAL A 73 11.33 -9.90 -2.28
C VAL A 73 12.38 -9.07 -3.04
N TRP A 74 12.09 -7.82 -3.33
CA TRP A 74 13.05 -6.91 -3.97
C TRP A 74 14.30 -6.68 -3.10
N ARG A 75 14.14 -6.42 -1.80
CA ARG A 75 15.27 -6.33 -0.86
C ARG A 75 16.16 -7.57 -0.90
N ASN A 76 15.55 -8.76 -0.98
CA ASN A 76 16.31 -10.00 -1.11
C ASN A 76 17.04 -10.06 -2.45
N ALA A 77 16.42 -9.61 -3.55
CA ALA A 77 17.03 -9.57 -4.87
C ALA A 77 18.22 -8.60 -4.96
N LEU A 78 18.21 -7.51 -4.20
CA LEU A 78 19.36 -6.60 -4.10
C LEU A 78 20.58 -7.27 -3.44
N ARG A 79 20.36 -8.32 -2.62
CA ARG A 79 21.44 -9.09 -1.97
C ARG A 79 21.91 -10.25 -2.86
N ASP A 80 20.97 -11.01 -3.40
CA ASP A 80 21.20 -12.13 -4.32
C ASP A 80 19.97 -12.32 -5.22
N GLN A 81 20.08 -11.76 -6.44
CA GLN A 81 18.99 -11.79 -7.41
C GLN A 81 18.63 -13.23 -7.83
N GLY A 82 19.62 -14.08 -8.06
CA GLY A 82 19.41 -15.46 -8.49
C GLY A 82 18.62 -16.25 -7.47
N GLN A 83 19.04 -16.19 -6.22
CA GLN A 83 18.37 -16.86 -5.11
C GLN A 83 16.97 -16.29 -4.88
N ALA A 84 16.79 -14.97 -4.87
CA ALA A 84 15.49 -14.34 -4.65
C ALA A 84 14.47 -14.73 -5.72
N VAL A 85 14.87 -14.72 -7.00
CA VAL A 85 14.02 -15.15 -8.12
C VAL A 85 13.65 -16.64 -8.00
N ALA A 86 14.60 -17.50 -7.67
CA ALA A 86 14.33 -18.93 -7.49
C ALA A 86 13.31 -19.16 -6.37
N THR A 87 13.54 -18.55 -5.20
CA THR A 87 12.67 -18.65 -4.02
C THR A 87 11.26 -18.10 -4.32
N TYR A 88 11.16 -16.95 -4.99
CA TYR A 88 9.87 -16.37 -5.38
C TYR A 88 9.12 -17.28 -6.36
N ARG A 89 9.79 -17.84 -7.37
CA ARG A 89 9.17 -18.80 -8.32
C ARG A 89 8.68 -20.06 -7.63
N ASP A 90 9.39 -20.57 -6.64
CA ASP A 90 8.96 -21.74 -5.88
C ASP A 90 7.72 -21.43 -5.02
N ALA A 91 7.63 -20.22 -4.44
CA ALA A 91 6.42 -19.76 -3.77
C ALA A 91 5.23 -19.69 -4.74
N LEU A 92 5.41 -19.15 -5.95
CA LEU A 92 4.35 -19.06 -6.96
C LEU A 92 3.81 -20.44 -7.39
N LYS A 93 4.64 -21.48 -7.42
CA LYS A 93 4.21 -22.85 -7.72
C LYS A 93 3.21 -23.40 -6.70
N LEU A 94 3.20 -22.88 -5.48
CA LEU A 94 2.25 -23.28 -4.45
C LEU A 94 0.82 -22.81 -4.75
N GLY A 95 0.65 -21.76 -5.56
CA GLY A 95 -0.66 -21.19 -5.90
C GLY A 95 -1.47 -20.87 -4.65
N GLY A 96 -2.77 -21.19 -4.67
CA GLY A 96 -3.68 -21.00 -3.53
C GLY A 96 -3.72 -22.17 -2.54
N THR A 97 -2.70 -23.04 -2.46
CA THR A 97 -2.73 -24.25 -1.64
C THR A 97 -2.21 -24.07 -0.22
N ARG A 98 -1.77 -22.86 0.12
CA ARG A 98 -1.20 -22.51 1.42
C ARG A 98 -1.81 -21.20 1.93
N SER A 99 -1.71 -20.97 3.24
CA SER A 99 -2.09 -19.69 3.84
C SER A 99 -1.14 -18.56 3.43
N LEU A 100 -1.60 -17.29 3.49
CA LEU A 100 -0.75 -16.14 3.16
C LEU A 100 0.56 -16.09 3.95
N PRO A 101 0.59 -16.33 5.28
CA PRO A 101 1.86 -16.37 6.01
C PRO A 101 2.83 -17.45 5.51
N GLU A 102 2.32 -18.60 5.07
CA GLU A 102 3.14 -19.66 4.50
C GLU A 102 3.67 -19.29 3.11
N LEU A 103 2.84 -18.65 2.26
CA LEU A 103 3.25 -18.17 0.94
C LEU A 103 4.33 -17.08 1.05
N TYR A 104 4.17 -16.12 1.97
CA TYR A 104 5.19 -15.11 2.24
C TYR A 104 6.51 -15.76 2.66
N ARG A 105 6.47 -16.68 3.61
CA ARG A 105 7.67 -17.40 4.05
C ARG A 105 8.34 -18.18 2.93
N ALA A 106 7.54 -18.84 2.07
CA ALA A 106 8.05 -19.54 0.90
C ALA A 106 8.72 -18.60 -0.11
N ALA A 107 8.26 -17.35 -0.20
CA ALA A 107 8.86 -16.31 -1.03
C ALA A 107 10.09 -15.62 -0.38
N GLY A 108 10.50 -16.04 0.82
CA GLY A 108 11.58 -15.42 1.58
C GLY A 108 11.20 -14.11 2.23
N ALA A 109 9.90 -13.91 2.49
CA ALA A 109 9.33 -12.72 3.12
C ALA A 109 8.61 -13.07 4.43
N GLU A 110 8.34 -12.07 5.25
CA GLU A 110 7.57 -12.19 6.47
C GLU A 110 6.19 -11.56 6.31
N PHE A 111 5.15 -12.25 6.76
CA PHE A 111 3.79 -11.70 6.81
C PHE A 111 3.64 -10.82 8.06
N ARG A 112 4.29 -9.67 8.02
CA ARG A 112 4.38 -8.67 9.11
C ARG A 112 4.11 -7.27 8.58
N PHE A 113 3.36 -6.46 9.36
CA PHE A 113 2.92 -5.12 8.98
C PHE A 113 3.04 -4.14 10.16
N ASP A 114 3.93 -4.42 11.09
CA ASP A 114 4.24 -3.56 12.23
C ASP A 114 5.17 -2.39 11.83
N GLU A 115 5.26 -1.41 12.70
CA GLU A 115 6.06 -0.21 12.44
C GLU A 115 7.54 -0.52 12.09
N PRO A 116 8.25 -1.43 12.80
CA PRO A 116 9.62 -1.76 12.43
C PRO A 116 9.77 -2.31 11.02
N MET A 117 8.87 -3.20 10.58
CA MET A 117 8.89 -3.74 9.23
C MET A 117 8.64 -2.64 8.18
N LEU A 118 7.64 -1.80 8.41
CA LEU A 118 7.31 -0.71 7.49
C LEU A 118 8.44 0.31 7.40
N ARG A 119 9.07 0.65 8.51
CA ARG A 119 10.22 1.57 8.56
C ARG A 119 11.40 1.02 7.76
N ASP A 120 11.78 -0.24 7.96
CA ASP A 120 12.86 -0.90 7.22
C ASP A 120 12.63 -0.89 5.70
N LEU A 121 11.36 -1.04 5.26
CA LEU A 121 11.03 -0.98 3.83
C LEU A 121 10.98 0.45 3.28
N VAL A 122 10.58 1.43 4.08
CA VAL A 122 10.64 2.85 3.70
C VAL A 122 12.10 3.30 3.56
N ASP A 123 12.95 2.97 4.54
CA ASP A 123 14.39 3.29 4.51
C ASP A 123 15.06 2.67 3.27
N LEU A 124 14.65 1.46 2.86
CA LEU A 124 15.12 0.84 1.62
C LEU A 124 14.76 1.66 0.38
N ILE A 125 13.51 2.14 0.31
CA ILE A 125 13.04 2.95 -0.83
C ILE A 125 13.80 4.28 -0.86
N GLU A 126 13.88 5.00 0.26
CA GLU A 126 14.54 6.30 0.37
C GLU A 126 16.02 6.19 -0.01
N THR A 127 16.74 5.22 0.55
CA THR A 127 18.14 4.97 0.20
C THR A 127 18.32 4.70 -1.29
N THR A 128 17.41 3.93 -1.89
CA THR A 128 17.50 3.62 -3.33
C THR A 128 17.22 4.85 -4.19
N LEU A 129 16.25 5.68 -3.82
CA LEU A 129 15.98 6.94 -4.53
C LEU A 129 17.19 7.88 -4.47
N GLU A 130 17.80 8.06 -3.29
CA GLU A 130 19.00 8.88 -3.12
C GLU A 130 20.16 8.38 -4.01
N GLN A 131 20.35 7.06 -4.08
CA GLN A 131 21.38 6.46 -4.96
C GLN A 131 21.12 6.72 -6.44
N LEU A 132 19.85 6.65 -6.87
CA LEU A 132 19.48 6.91 -8.26
C LEU A 132 19.64 8.38 -8.62
N ASP A 133 19.25 9.29 -7.73
CA ASP A 133 19.42 10.73 -7.92
C ASP A 133 20.90 11.10 -8.01
N ALA A 134 21.75 10.50 -7.18
CA ALA A 134 23.19 10.70 -7.23
C ALA A 134 23.83 10.14 -8.51
N ALA A 135 23.29 9.06 -9.06
CA ALA A 135 23.80 8.43 -10.30
C ALA A 135 23.28 9.13 -11.58
N GLY A 136 22.22 9.91 -11.49
CA GLY A 136 21.64 10.66 -12.61
C GLY A 136 22.23 12.05 -12.83
N GLN A 137 23.13 12.49 -11.93
CA GLN A 137 23.90 13.75 -12.04
C GLN A 137 25.28 13.49 -12.67
#